data_4bd492cdfb5d0253f5030659fd7850b3
#
_entry.id   4bd492cdfb5d0253f5030659fd7850b3
#
_cell.length_a   1.000
_cell.length_b   1.000
_cell.length_c   1.000
_cell.angle_alpha   90.00
_cell.angle_beta   90.00
_cell.angle_gamma   90.00
#
_symmetry.space_group_name_H-M   'P 1'
#
loop_
_entity.id
_entity.type
_entity.pdbx_description
1 polymer ?
#
loop_
_entity_poly.entity_id
_entity_poly.type
_entity_poly.pdbx_seq_one_letter_code
_entity_poly.pdbx_strand_id
1 'polypeptide(L)'
;MTALPMSDEQIDCWTRIGVWGDRSCSELANVVHCHNCPVFSAAGRRFLAGPPPDGYLESWTARLAEKEDDEAGDVQGVLIFRVGDEWLALPVAALHEVISLRPIHRIPFHGGLLAGMVNVRGELHLSFHLDRVLGIVSGTEKKETISPSCVVKSSPRLLLAGCNAEAWVFRVDEVDRVFRLAASELNPVPPTLGRAAAHLTRGVFRCHERAVGLLDEERLFEVVRTSMR
;
A
#
# COMPACT_ATOMS: atom_id res chain seq x y z
N MET A 1 16.12 12.52 -38.11
CA MET A 1 15.27 11.32 -38.16
C MET A 1 13.85 11.82 -38.33
N THR A 2 13.34 11.71 -39.57
CA THR A 2 12.03 12.25 -39.98
C THR A 2 10.94 11.36 -39.40
N ALA A 3 10.10 11.91 -38.53
CA ALA A 3 8.95 11.18 -38.00
C ALA A 3 7.96 10.90 -39.14
N LEU A 4 7.69 9.65 -39.42
CA LEU A 4 6.65 9.23 -40.36
C LEU A 4 5.29 9.73 -39.84
N PRO A 5 4.44 10.34 -40.71
CA PRO A 5 3.11 10.73 -40.34
C PRO A 5 2.28 9.46 -40.02
N MET A 6 1.92 9.26 -38.78
CA MET A 6 1.01 8.17 -38.39
C MET A 6 -0.42 8.59 -38.72
N SER A 7 -1.15 7.72 -39.44
CA SER A 7 -2.60 7.86 -39.63
C SER A 7 -3.36 7.67 -38.29
N ASP A 8 -4.54 8.28 -38.16
CA ASP A 8 -5.37 8.12 -36.97
C ASP A 8 -5.72 6.65 -36.64
N GLU A 9 -5.74 5.77 -37.62
CA GLU A 9 -5.93 4.32 -37.48
C GLU A 9 -4.77 3.60 -36.77
N GLN A 10 -3.58 4.22 -36.67
CA GLN A 10 -2.41 3.63 -36.01
C GLN A 10 -2.28 3.99 -34.52
N ILE A 11 -3.17 4.84 -34.00
CA ILE A 11 -3.05 5.37 -32.64
C ILE A 11 -3.40 4.32 -31.57
N ASP A 12 -4.18 3.30 -31.92
CA ASP A 12 -4.65 2.26 -31.01
C ASP A 12 -4.54 0.83 -31.57
N CYS A 13 -3.68 0.63 -32.59
CA CYS A 13 -3.56 -0.65 -33.28
C CYS A 13 -3.27 -1.83 -32.33
N TRP A 14 -2.64 -1.60 -31.19
CA TRP A 14 -2.33 -2.63 -30.20
C TRP A 14 -3.58 -3.21 -29.52
N THR A 15 -4.68 -2.45 -29.43
CA THR A 15 -5.96 -2.90 -28.87
C THR A 15 -6.86 -3.56 -29.89
N ARG A 16 -6.66 -3.26 -31.20
CA ARG A 16 -7.49 -3.78 -32.28
C ARG A 16 -6.86 -5.01 -32.93
N ILE A 17 -5.67 -4.86 -33.50
CA ILE A 17 -4.97 -5.91 -34.26
C ILE A 17 -3.70 -6.41 -33.56
N GLY A 18 -3.31 -5.81 -32.45
CA GLY A 18 -2.10 -6.12 -31.69
C GLY A 18 -2.29 -7.20 -30.62
N VAL A 19 -1.42 -7.18 -29.62
CA VAL A 19 -1.39 -8.19 -28.54
C VAL A 19 -2.67 -8.21 -27.72
N TRP A 20 -3.30 -7.06 -27.53
CA TRP A 20 -4.57 -6.94 -26.78
C TRP A 20 -5.83 -7.00 -27.67
N GLY A 21 -5.64 -7.18 -28.99
CA GLY A 21 -6.71 -7.37 -29.96
C GLY A 21 -6.74 -8.79 -30.55
N ASP A 22 -7.06 -8.90 -31.82
CA ASP A 22 -7.17 -10.17 -32.55
C ASP A 22 -5.84 -10.79 -32.98
N ARG A 23 -4.71 -10.11 -32.73
CA ARG A 23 -3.33 -10.51 -33.07
C ARG A 23 -3.08 -10.66 -34.58
N SER A 24 -3.84 -9.99 -35.42
CA SER A 24 -3.68 -10.01 -36.89
C SER A 24 -2.57 -9.08 -37.43
N CYS A 25 -1.90 -8.32 -36.56
CA CYS A 25 -0.85 -7.40 -36.94
C CYS A 25 0.38 -8.16 -37.46
N SER A 26 0.81 -7.84 -38.73
CA SER A 26 1.96 -8.45 -39.39
C SER A 26 3.28 -8.22 -38.63
N GLU A 27 3.42 -7.08 -37.95
CA GLU A 27 4.63 -6.73 -37.21
C GLU A 27 4.85 -7.63 -35.98
N LEU A 28 3.81 -8.29 -35.47
CA LEU A 28 3.96 -9.20 -34.32
C LEU A 28 4.89 -10.38 -34.62
N ALA A 29 5.02 -10.79 -35.87
CA ALA A 29 5.95 -11.83 -36.28
C ALA A 29 7.41 -11.42 -36.00
N ASN A 30 7.71 -10.11 -36.12
CA ASN A 30 9.07 -9.56 -35.95
C ASN A 30 9.35 -9.11 -34.53
N VAL A 31 8.38 -8.46 -33.88
CA VAL A 31 8.59 -7.82 -32.58
C VAL A 31 8.04 -8.62 -31.39
N VAL A 32 7.28 -9.68 -31.65
CA VAL A 32 6.68 -10.61 -30.68
C VAL A 32 5.63 -9.93 -29.76
N HIS A 33 5.84 -8.68 -29.39
CA HIS A 33 4.95 -7.92 -28.51
C HIS A 33 4.91 -6.44 -28.90
N CYS A 34 3.73 -5.81 -28.79
CA CYS A 34 3.55 -4.40 -29.16
C CYS A 34 4.48 -3.45 -28.40
N HIS A 35 4.89 -3.76 -27.17
CA HIS A 35 5.86 -2.94 -26.41
C HIS A 35 7.22 -2.80 -27.13
N ASN A 36 7.60 -3.76 -27.94
CA ASN A 36 8.84 -3.73 -28.71
C ASN A 36 8.65 -3.06 -30.09
N CYS A 37 7.41 -2.70 -30.45
CA CYS A 37 7.07 -2.13 -31.73
C CYS A 37 7.39 -0.63 -31.78
N PRO A 38 8.09 -0.14 -32.84
CA PRO A 38 8.39 1.28 -32.99
C PRO A 38 7.12 2.16 -33.10
N VAL A 39 6.02 1.62 -33.64
CA VAL A 39 4.73 2.32 -33.73
C VAL A 39 4.16 2.57 -32.34
N PHE A 40 4.16 1.56 -31.47
CA PHE A 40 3.72 1.70 -30.07
C PHE A 40 4.55 2.73 -29.30
N SER A 41 5.88 2.66 -29.44
CA SER A 41 6.79 3.61 -28.81
C SER A 41 6.62 5.05 -29.34
N ALA A 42 6.34 5.20 -30.65
CA ALA A 42 6.08 6.50 -31.25
C ALA A 42 4.75 7.10 -30.76
N ALA A 43 3.69 6.28 -30.65
CA ALA A 43 2.42 6.69 -30.10
C ALA A 43 2.56 7.16 -28.64
N GLY A 44 3.28 6.39 -27.81
CA GLY A 44 3.55 6.77 -26.40
C GLY A 44 4.30 8.11 -26.31
N ARG A 45 5.33 8.33 -27.11
CA ARG A 45 6.04 9.62 -27.17
C ARG A 45 5.14 10.78 -27.60
N ARG A 46 4.21 10.55 -28.52
CA ARG A 46 3.26 11.57 -28.98
C ARG A 46 2.32 12.01 -27.86
N PHE A 47 1.84 11.07 -27.03
CA PHE A 47 1.03 11.40 -25.85
C PHE A 47 1.80 12.27 -24.84
N LEU A 48 3.08 11.96 -24.62
CA LEU A 48 3.91 12.74 -23.68
C LEU A 48 4.34 14.10 -24.24
N ALA A 49 4.46 14.24 -25.55
CA ALA A 49 4.90 15.47 -26.23
C ALA A 49 3.73 16.35 -26.70
N GLY A 50 2.49 15.92 -26.54
CA GLY A 50 1.31 16.68 -26.92
C GLY A 50 1.14 17.94 -26.02
N PRO A 51 0.56 19.03 -26.56
CA PRO A 51 0.18 20.15 -25.74
C PRO A 51 -0.88 19.73 -24.73
N PRO A 52 -0.88 20.32 -23.53
CA PRO A 52 -1.94 20.04 -22.54
C PRO A 52 -3.31 20.45 -23.13
N PRO A 53 -4.41 19.82 -22.69
CA PRO A 53 -5.76 20.26 -23.07
C PRO A 53 -6.01 21.72 -22.71
N ASP A 54 -6.90 22.37 -23.45
CA ASP A 54 -7.29 23.76 -23.16
C ASP A 54 -7.86 23.86 -21.72
N GLY A 55 -7.41 24.90 -21.01
CA GLY A 55 -7.80 25.11 -19.60
C GLY A 55 -7.07 24.23 -18.56
N TYR A 56 -6.18 23.33 -19.00
CA TYR A 56 -5.45 22.46 -18.08
C TYR A 56 -4.51 23.25 -17.16
N LEU A 57 -3.73 24.15 -17.73
CA LEU A 57 -2.79 24.97 -16.94
C LEU A 57 -3.52 25.90 -15.97
N GLU A 58 -4.62 26.52 -16.40
CA GLU A 58 -5.45 27.37 -15.58
C GLU A 58 -6.08 26.59 -14.42
N SER A 59 -6.60 25.39 -14.69
CA SER A 59 -7.18 24.53 -13.65
C SER A 59 -6.16 24.10 -12.61
N TRP A 60 -4.95 23.73 -13.03
CA TRP A 60 -3.87 23.40 -12.12
C TRP A 60 -3.35 24.61 -11.36
N THR A 61 -3.24 25.78 -12.03
CA THR A 61 -2.83 27.01 -11.37
C THR A 61 -3.84 27.40 -10.28
N ALA A 62 -5.14 27.28 -10.56
CA ALA A 62 -6.19 27.54 -9.57
C ALA A 62 -6.06 26.60 -8.36
N ARG A 63 -5.87 25.29 -8.60
CA ARG A 63 -5.70 24.31 -7.52
C ARG A 63 -4.43 24.54 -6.69
N LEU A 64 -3.32 24.94 -7.33
CA LEU A 64 -2.08 25.25 -6.62
C LEU A 64 -2.14 26.59 -5.90
N ALA A 65 -2.99 27.51 -6.35
CA ALA A 65 -3.25 28.80 -5.70
C ALA A 65 -4.26 28.70 -4.56
N GLU A 66 -5.03 27.62 -4.48
CA GLU A 66 -5.85 27.33 -3.30
C GLU A 66 -4.91 27.27 -2.10
N LYS A 67 -5.07 28.23 -1.20
CA LYS A 67 -4.32 28.24 0.05
C LYS A 67 -4.69 26.94 0.81
N GLU A 68 -3.72 26.09 1.10
CA GLU A 68 -3.94 25.06 2.10
C GLU A 68 -4.42 25.77 3.36
N ASP A 69 -5.60 25.39 3.85
CA ASP A 69 -6.09 25.94 5.10
C ASP A 69 -5.06 25.61 6.20
N ASP A 70 -4.30 26.62 6.60
CA ASP A 70 -3.35 26.60 7.72
C ASP A 70 -4.06 26.35 9.08
N GLU A 71 -5.38 26.09 9.06
CA GLU A 71 -6.15 25.68 10.24
C GLU A 71 -5.87 24.22 10.68
N ALA A 72 -5.08 23.48 9.93
CA ALA A 72 -4.61 22.20 10.38
C ALA A 72 -3.53 22.41 11.43
N GLY A 73 -3.94 22.51 12.69
CA GLY A 73 -3.10 22.14 13.81
C GLY A 73 -2.38 20.82 13.51
N ASP A 74 -1.53 20.36 14.38
CA ASP A 74 -0.69 19.18 14.20
C ASP A 74 -1.45 17.99 13.56
N VAL A 75 -1.47 17.93 12.20
CA VAL A 75 -2.14 16.91 11.38
C VAL A 75 -1.10 15.94 10.86
N GLN A 76 -1.26 14.68 11.21
CA GLN A 76 -0.39 13.62 10.72
C GLN A 76 -1.12 12.69 9.73
N GLY A 77 -0.43 12.26 8.68
CA GLY A 77 -0.92 11.18 7.82
C GLY A 77 -0.78 9.83 8.52
N VAL A 78 -1.85 9.03 8.55
CA VAL A 78 -1.83 7.68 9.11
C VAL A 78 -2.38 6.68 8.09
N LEU A 79 -1.77 5.50 7.97
CA LEU A 79 -2.28 4.40 7.16
C LEU A 79 -3.21 3.55 8.02
N ILE A 80 -4.45 3.38 7.59
CA ILE A 80 -5.43 2.52 8.28
C ILE A 80 -5.39 1.12 7.68
N PHE A 81 -5.32 0.12 8.54
CA PHE A 81 -5.27 -1.30 8.16
C PHE A 81 -5.96 -2.17 9.22
N ARG A 82 -6.19 -3.45 8.92
CA ARG A 82 -6.84 -4.40 9.80
C ARG A 82 -5.94 -5.59 10.11
N VAL A 83 -5.98 -6.01 11.37
CA VAL A 83 -5.35 -7.24 11.86
C VAL A 83 -6.38 -8.01 12.69
N GLY A 84 -6.77 -9.20 12.24
CA GLY A 84 -7.91 -9.91 12.81
C GLY A 84 -9.19 -9.09 12.65
N ASP A 85 -9.85 -8.82 13.76
CA ASP A 85 -11.07 -8.02 13.80
C ASP A 85 -10.79 -6.54 14.19
N GLU A 86 -9.52 -6.19 14.48
CA GLU A 86 -9.13 -4.87 14.96
C GLU A 86 -8.67 -3.94 13.83
N TRP A 87 -9.20 -2.71 13.82
CA TRP A 87 -8.76 -1.65 12.94
C TRP A 87 -7.69 -0.81 13.62
N LEU A 88 -6.58 -0.69 12.96
CA LEU A 88 -5.37 -0.05 13.47
C LEU A 88 -4.85 0.97 12.48
N ALA A 89 -4.03 1.88 12.95
CA ALA A 89 -3.34 2.84 12.11
C ALA A 89 -1.87 2.97 12.52
N LEU A 90 -1.02 3.23 11.54
CA LEU A 90 0.39 3.56 11.76
C LEU A 90 0.71 4.89 11.06
N PRO A 91 1.50 5.78 11.68
CA PRO A 91 1.96 7.00 11.02
C PRO A 91 2.64 6.69 9.68
N VAL A 92 2.27 7.44 8.63
CA VAL A 92 2.88 7.26 7.30
C VAL A 92 4.38 7.51 7.32
N ALA A 93 4.85 8.38 8.22
CA ALA A 93 6.28 8.64 8.42
C ALA A 93 7.09 7.40 8.84
N ALA A 94 6.44 6.42 9.49
CA ALA A 94 7.05 5.16 9.88
C ALA A 94 6.96 4.06 8.80
N LEU A 95 6.25 4.33 7.69
CA LEU A 95 6.06 3.38 6.60
C LEU A 95 7.05 3.65 5.46
N HIS A 96 7.68 2.60 4.99
CA HIS A 96 8.50 2.64 3.79
C HIS A 96 7.69 2.22 2.56
N GLU A 97 6.93 1.11 2.65
CA GLU A 97 6.20 0.57 1.51
C GLU A 97 5.04 -0.35 1.96
N VAL A 98 3.99 -0.39 1.14
CA VAL A 98 2.91 -1.39 1.21
C VAL A 98 3.05 -2.30 0.01
N ILE A 99 3.30 -3.59 0.24
CA ILE A 99 3.58 -4.56 -0.81
C ILE A 99 2.55 -5.68 -0.85
N SER A 100 2.39 -6.27 -2.02
CA SER A 100 1.58 -7.47 -2.19
C SER A 100 2.16 -8.63 -1.38
N LEU A 101 1.29 -9.55 -0.96
CA LEU A 101 1.70 -10.73 -0.21
C LEU A 101 2.80 -11.49 -0.95
N ARG A 102 3.88 -11.81 -0.24
CA ARG A 102 5.01 -12.61 -0.70
C ARG A 102 5.26 -13.77 0.26
N PRO A 103 5.93 -14.84 -0.18
CA PRO A 103 6.31 -15.93 0.70
C PRO A 103 7.18 -15.44 1.86
N ILE A 104 6.81 -15.82 3.08
CA ILE A 104 7.60 -15.60 4.28
C ILE A 104 8.35 -16.90 4.57
N HIS A 105 9.66 -16.86 4.55
CA HIS A 105 10.52 -18.01 4.78
C HIS A 105 10.85 -18.11 6.27
N ARG A 106 10.39 -19.19 6.90
CA ARG A 106 10.64 -19.42 8.33
C ARG A 106 12.14 -19.56 8.61
N ILE A 107 12.58 -18.98 9.72
CA ILE A 107 13.95 -19.15 10.22
C ILE A 107 13.93 -20.31 11.24
N PRO A 108 14.77 -21.34 11.06
CA PRO A 108 14.89 -22.43 12.03
C PRO A 108 15.24 -21.91 13.43
N PHE A 109 14.75 -22.58 14.46
CA PHE A 109 15.02 -22.28 15.88
C PHE A 109 14.55 -20.92 16.38
N HIS A 110 13.80 -20.16 15.58
CA HIS A 110 13.16 -18.92 15.99
C HIS A 110 11.65 -19.10 15.94
N GLY A 111 10.98 -18.56 16.93
CA GLY A 111 9.52 -18.65 17.08
C GLY A 111 8.99 -17.40 17.81
N GLY A 112 7.78 -17.49 18.33
CA GLY A 112 7.16 -16.40 19.08
C GLY A 112 6.69 -15.28 18.17
N LEU A 113 7.28 -14.11 18.26
CA LEU A 113 6.90 -12.92 17.49
C LEU A 113 7.44 -12.93 16.06
N LEU A 114 8.58 -13.58 15.81
CA LEU A 114 9.22 -13.64 14.50
C LEU A 114 8.49 -14.65 13.58
N ALA A 115 8.01 -14.17 12.44
CA ALA A 115 7.35 -14.99 11.42
C ALA A 115 8.37 -15.62 10.45
N GLY A 116 9.47 -14.91 10.15
CA GLY A 116 10.50 -15.36 9.22
C GLY A 116 11.19 -14.21 8.50
N MET A 117 11.66 -14.48 7.29
CA MET A 117 12.25 -13.50 6.37
C MET A 117 11.46 -13.39 5.08
N VAL A 118 11.47 -12.20 4.52
CA VAL A 118 10.81 -11.87 3.25
C VAL A 118 11.78 -11.08 2.37
N ASN A 119 11.79 -11.40 1.09
CA ASN A 119 12.54 -10.62 0.10
C ASN A 119 11.66 -9.49 -0.44
N VAL A 120 12.10 -8.25 -0.22
CA VAL A 120 11.48 -7.04 -0.75
C VAL A 120 12.47 -6.36 -1.68
N ARG A 121 12.21 -6.39 -2.99
CA ARG A 121 13.06 -5.77 -4.03
C ARG A 121 14.54 -6.19 -4.01
N GLY A 122 14.84 -7.43 -3.57
CA GLY A 122 16.20 -7.94 -3.49
C GLY A 122 16.83 -7.83 -2.10
N GLU A 123 16.23 -7.10 -1.18
CA GLU A 123 16.65 -6.99 0.21
C GLU A 123 15.86 -7.94 1.11
N LEU A 124 16.57 -8.56 2.07
CA LEU A 124 15.95 -9.47 3.03
C LEU A 124 15.58 -8.73 4.30
N HIS A 125 14.28 -8.74 4.62
CA HIS A 125 13.74 -8.13 5.84
C HIS A 125 13.13 -9.18 6.75
N LEU A 126 13.27 -8.97 8.06
CA LEU A 126 12.61 -9.79 9.07
C LEU A 126 11.11 -9.47 9.10
N SER A 127 10.28 -10.52 9.15
CA SER A 127 8.83 -10.40 9.25
C SER A 127 8.37 -10.82 10.63
N PHE A 128 7.46 -10.04 11.23
CA PHE A 128 6.91 -10.27 12.56
C PHE A 128 5.39 -10.46 12.51
N HIS A 129 4.88 -11.27 13.43
CA HIS A 129 3.47 -11.48 13.67
C HIS A 129 2.88 -10.30 14.45
N LEU A 130 2.27 -9.34 13.76
CA LEU A 130 1.71 -8.14 14.39
C LEU A 130 0.58 -8.47 15.37
N ASP A 131 -0.25 -9.46 15.04
CA ASP A 131 -1.29 -10.00 15.92
C ASP A 131 -0.72 -10.46 17.27
N ARG A 132 0.40 -11.18 17.25
CA ARG A 132 1.08 -11.64 18.47
C ARG A 132 1.75 -10.51 19.24
N VAL A 133 2.37 -9.57 18.53
CA VAL A 133 2.97 -8.38 19.15
C VAL A 133 1.94 -7.57 19.91
N LEU A 134 0.73 -7.44 19.34
CA LEU A 134 -0.39 -6.72 19.94
C LEU A 134 -1.21 -7.56 20.92
N GLY A 135 -0.95 -8.88 21.01
CA GLY A 135 -1.75 -9.80 21.81
C GLY A 135 -3.18 -9.95 21.30
N ILE A 136 -3.39 -9.69 20.02
CA ILE A 136 -4.68 -9.92 19.36
C ILE A 136 -4.86 -11.43 19.19
N VAL A 137 -5.86 -11.99 19.84
CA VAL A 137 -6.23 -13.38 19.64
C VAL A 137 -6.91 -13.48 18.29
N SER A 138 -6.12 -13.75 17.26
CA SER A 138 -6.68 -14.12 15.95
C SER A 138 -7.43 -15.44 16.14
N GLY A 139 -8.75 -15.38 16.17
CA GLY A 139 -9.56 -16.58 16.22
C GLY A 139 -9.17 -17.46 15.05
N THR A 140 -8.53 -18.60 15.36
CA THR A 140 -8.24 -19.78 14.54
C THR A 140 -8.18 -19.53 13.03
N GLU A 141 -7.07 -19.93 12.43
CA GLU A 141 -6.91 -20.08 10.97
C GLU A 141 -8.27 -20.29 10.27
N LYS A 142 -8.88 -19.22 9.81
CA LYS A 142 -10.04 -19.35 8.92
C LYS A 142 -9.49 -19.99 7.64
N LYS A 143 -9.52 -21.32 7.59
CA LYS A 143 -9.54 -22.07 6.34
C LYS A 143 -10.46 -21.30 5.39
N GLU A 144 -9.92 -20.96 4.24
CA GLU A 144 -10.67 -20.33 3.15
C GLU A 144 -11.89 -21.18 2.81
N THR A 145 -12.99 -20.96 3.50
CA THR A 145 -14.29 -21.49 3.09
C THR A 145 -14.86 -20.45 2.14
N ILE A 146 -14.77 -20.79 0.86
CA ILE A 146 -15.37 -20.04 -0.24
C ILE A 146 -16.90 -20.03 -0.01
N SER A 147 -17.41 -18.94 0.55
CA SER A 147 -18.84 -18.66 0.54
C SER A 147 -19.14 -17.70 -0.62
N PRO A 148 -20.05 -18.02 -1.54
CA PRO A 148 -20.32 -17.22 -2.73
C PRO A 148 -21.37 -16.15 -2.43
N SER A 149 -21.06 -15.19 -1.59
CA SER A 149 -21.85 -13.96 -1.45
C SER A 149 -20.92 -12.78 -1.38
N CYS A 150 -21.08 -11.90 -2.33
CA CYS A 150 -20.55 -10.57 -2.59
C CYS A 150 -19.86 -9.89 -1.38
N VAL A 151 -18.72 -10.40 -0.95
CA VAL A 151 -17.84 -9.80 0.03
C VAL A 151 -16.63 -9.32 -0.75
N VAL A 152 -16.38 -8.03 -0.72
CA VAL A 152 -15.13 -7.43 -1.18
C VAL A 152 -14.01 -8.22 -0.53
N LYS A 153 -13.30 -9.03 -1.32
CA LYS A 153 -12.20 -9.89 -0.83
C LYS A 153 -11.13 -8.98 -0.26
N SER A 154 -11.03 -8.92 1.06
CA SER A 154 -9.89 -8.28 1.70
C SER A 154 -8.62 -8.96 1.19
N SER A 155 -7.75 -8.19 0.56
CA SER A 155 -6.47 -8.70 0.05
C SER A 155 -5.41 -8.45 1.10
N PRO A 156 -4.85 -9.48 1.74
CA PRO A 156 -3.76 -9.31 2.69
C PRO A 156 -2.56 -8.63 2.03
N ARG A 157 -1.87 -7.80 2.82
CA ARG A 157 -0.70 -7.03 2.42
C ARG A 157 0.44 -7.23 3.41
N LEU A 158 1.62 -6.83 2.98
CA LEU A 158 2.77 -6.69 3.86
C LEU A 158 3.10 -5.21 3.98
N LEU A 159 3.26 -4.73 5.20
CA LEU A 159 3.72 -3.39 5.51
C LEU A 159 5.21 -3.47 5.81
N LEU A 160 6.04 -2.77 5.04
CA LEU A 160 7.43 -2.52 5.37
C LEU A 160 7.47 -1.22 6.16
N ALA A 161 7.80 -1.30 7.44
CA ALA A 161 7.79 -0.17 8.36
C ALA A 161 9.03 -0.20 9.24
N GLY A 162 9.49 0.97 9.64
CA GLY A 162 10.68 1.08 10.45
C GLY A 162 11.10 2.53 10.71
N CYS A 163 12.23 2.67 11.38
CA CYS A 163 12.84 3.96 11.64
C CYS A 163 14.35 3.90 11.38
N ASN A 164 14.92 5.01 10.95
CA ASN A 164 16.34 5.13 10.60
C ASN A 164 16.73 4.11 9.50
N ALA A 165 17.71 3.25 9.76
CA ALA A 165 18.18 2.21 8.85
C ALA A 165 17.55 0.84 9.10
N GLU A 166 16.67 0.72 10.11
CA GLU A 166 16.03 -0.56 10.45
C GLU A 166 14.59 -0.59 9.89
N ALA A 167 14.27 -1.68 9.21
CA ALA A 167 12.95 -1.90 8.65
C ALA A 167 12.48 -3.35 8.83
N TRP A 168 11.25 -3.52 9.22
CA TRP A 168 10.61 -4.80 9.48
C TRP A 168 9.33 -4.95 8.66
N VAL A 169 8.94 -6.20 8.41
CA VAL A 169 7.75 -6.51 7.66
C VAL A 169 6.66 -7.03 8.59
N PHE A 170 5.46 -6.47 8.46
CA PHE A 170 4.27 -6.90 9.17
C PHE A 170 3.20 -7.35 8.19
N ARG A 171 2.65 -8.56 8.38
CA ARG A 171 1.49 -9.01 7.62
C ARG A 171 0.24 -8.39 8.22
N VAL A 172 -0.61 -7.84 7.36
CA VAL A 172 -1.94 -7.31 7.70
C VAL A 172 -3.00 -7.96 6.81
N ASP A 173 -4.23 -8.04 7.29
CA ASP A 173 -5.31 -8.70 6.58
C ASP A 173 -5.92 -7.80 5.51
N GLU A 174 -5.88 -6.49 5.73
CA GLU A 174 -6.45 -5.49 4.83
C GLU A 174 -5.78 -4.14 5.03
N VAL A 175 -5.59 -3.41 3.95
CA VAL A 175 -5.18 -1.99 3.99
C VAL A 175 -6.32 -1.19 3.40
N ASP A 176 -6.81 -0.20 4.16
CA ASP A 176 -7.93 0.63 3.73
C ASP A 176 -7.40 1.88 3.00
N ARG A 177 -6.94 2.88 3.75
CA ARG A 177 -6.56 4.19 3.18
C ARG A 177 -5.55 4.93 4.04
N VAL A 178 -4.99 5.97 3.47
CA VAL A 178 -4.30 7.01 4.25
C VAL A 178 -5.34 8.03 4.70
N PHE A 179 -5.33 8.34 5.99
CA PHE A 179 -6.21 9.29 6.64
C PHE A 179 -5.39 10.44 7.23
N ARG A 180 -5.89 11.67 7.16
CA ARG A 180 -5.31 12.85 7.82
C ARG A 180 -5.94 12.95 9.19
N LEU A 181 -5.16 12.71 10.24
CA LEU A 181 -5.60 12.72 11.63
C LEU A 181 -5.12 13.99 12.31
N ALA A 182 -6.07 14.80 12.79
CA ALA A 182 -5.75 15.93 13.64
C ALA A 182 -5.50 15.45 15.09
N ALA A 183 -4.56 16.07 15.79
CA ALA A 183 -4.25 15.71 17.19
C ALA A 183 -5.47 15.82 18.11
N SER A 184 -6.41 16.72 17.79
CA SER A 184 -7.66 16.91 18.56
C SER A 184 -8.66 15.76 18.41
N GLU A 185 -8.54 14.92 17.36
CA GLU A 185 -9.42 13.77 17.12
C GLU A 185 -8.96 12.50 17.85
N LEU A 186 -7.73 12.53 18.41
CA LEU A 186 -7.16 11.39 19.10
C LEU A 186 -7.66 11.35 20.56
N ASN A 187 -8.41 10.31 20.88
CA ASN A 187 -8.95 10.07 22.20
C ASN A 187 -8.03 9.12 23.00
N PRO A 188 -8.05 9.21 24.34
CA PRO A 188 -7.32 8.28 25.19
C PRO A 188 -7.69 6.82 24.93
N VAL A 189 -6.75 5.92 25.18
CA VAL A 189 -6.95 4.47 25.02
C VAL A 189 -8.03 3.99 26.00
N PRO A 190 -9.10 3.32 25.53
CA PRO A 190 -10.13 2.78 26.41
C PRO A 190 -9.56 1.72 27.37
N PRO A 191 -10.02 1.67 28.64
CA PRO A 191 -9.56 0.68 29.61
C PRO A 191 -9.95 -0.77 29.25
N THR A 192 -10.82 -0.95 28.28
CA THR A 192 -11.23 -2.26 27.75
C THR A 192 -10.23 -2.90 26.81
N LEU A 193 -9.24 -2.15 26.31
CA LEU A 193 -8.17 -2.72 25.49
C LEU A 193 -7.28 -3.64 26.33
N GLY A 194 -6.89 -4.78 25.74
CA GLY A 194 -5.92 -5.67 26.38
C GLY A 194 -4.60 -4.96 26.67
N ARG A 195 -3.92 -5.35 27.77
CA ARG A 195 -2.70 -4.67 28.22
C ARG A 195 -1.62 -4.49 27.16
N ALA A 196 -1.39 -5.51 26.34
CA ALA A 196 -0.37 -5.45 25.28
C ALA A 196 -0.74 -4.43 24.21
N ALA A 197 -1.97 -4.47 23.70
CA ALA A 197 -2.47 -3.52 22.72
C ALA A 197 -2.49 -2.09 23.28
N ALA A 198 -2.96 -1.92 24.53
CA ALA A 198 -3.01 -0.61 25.20
C ALA A 198 -1.62 0.03 25.36
N HIS A 199 -0.58 -0.78 25.61
CA HIS A 199 0.79 -0.27 25.75
C HIS A 199 1.40 0.20 24.42
N LEU A 200 0.96 -0.40 23.32
CA LEU A 200 1.46 -0.10 21.96
C LEU A 200 0.54 0.87 21.19
N THR A 201 -0.56 1.32 21.81
CA THR A 201 -1.51 2.25 21.21
C THR A 201 -1.35 3.63 21.84
N ARG A 202 -1.13 4.66 21.00
CA ARG A 202 -1.04 6.06 21.41
C ARG A 202 -2.40 6.64 21.80
N GLY A 203 -3.44 6.22 21.09
CA GLY A 203 -4.82 6.65 21.30
C GLY A 203 -5.76 6.00 20.29
N VAL A 204 -7.04 6.34 20.37
CA VAL A 204 -8.09 5.83 19.47
C VAL A 204 -8.81 7.00 18.81
N PHE A 205 -9.06 6.91 17.53
CA PHE A 205 -9.86 7.89 16.78
C PHE A 205 -10.98 7.21 16.01
N ARG A 206 -11.93 7.99 15.50
CA ARG A 206 -13.02 7.47 14.66
C ARG A 206 -12.78 7.81 13.20
N CYS A 207 -12.78 6.76 12.37
CA CYS A 207 -12.80 6.92 10.93
C CYS A 207 -14.13 6.37 10.41
N HIS A 208 -15.01 7.26 9.94
CA HIS A 208 -16.42 6.94 9.69
C HIS A 208 -17.09 6.35 10.94
N GLU A 209 -17.65 5.13 10.84
CA GLU A 209 -18.31 4.45 11.96
C GLU A 209 -17.37 3.51 12.75
N ARG A 210 -16.09 3.43 12.38
CA ARG A 210 -15.12 2.49 12.95
C ARG A 210 -14.22 3.17 13.98
N ALA A 211 -13.98 2.51 15.09
CA ALA A 211 -12.92 2.88 16.02
C ALA A 211 -11.59 2.34 15.48
N VAL A 212 -10.57 3.18 15.45
CA VAL A 212 -9.23 2.84 14.91
C VAL A 212 -8.20 3.16 15.99
N GLY A 213 -7.38 2.18 16.36
CA GLY A 213 -6.28 2.36 17.29
C GLY A 213 -5.03 2.90 16.58
N LEU A 214 -4.55 4.07 16.98
CA LEU A 214 -3.26 4.60 16.48
C LEU A 214 -2.11 3.94 17.24
N LEU A 215 -1.31 3.17 16.53
CA LEU A 215 -0.11 2.54 17.11
C LEU A 215 0.98 3.57 17.41
N ASP A 216 1.71 3.34 18.48
CA ASP A 216 2.94 4.03 18.80
C ASP A 216 4.10 3.32 18.11
N GLU A 217 4.61 3.91 17.03
CA GLU A 217 5.65 3.32 16.19
C GLU A 217 6.94 3.08 16.95
N GLU A 218 7.32 3.97 17.84
CA GLU A 218 8.58 3.84 18.60
C GLU A 218 8.51 2.63 19.53
N ARG A 219 7.42 2.50 20.28
CA ARG A 219 7.20 1.36 21.17
C ARG A 219 7.04 0.05 20.41
N LEU A 220 6.34 0.07 19.28
CA LEU A 220 6.19 -1.10 18.42
C LEU A 220 7.56 -1.61 17.97
N PHE A 221 8.41 -0.72 17.46
CA PHE A 221 9.73 -1.08 16.98
C PHE A 221 10.69 -1.48 18.10
N GLU A 222 10.55 -0.90 19.30
CA GLU A 222 11.31 -1.31 20.48
C GLU A 222 10.98 -2.75 20.89
N VAL A 223 9.69 -3.12 20.93
CA VAL A 223 9.28 -4.50 21.23
C VAL A 223 9.84 -5.47 20.20
N VAL A 224 9.74 -5.14 18.91
CA VAL A 224 10.30 -5.97 17.83
C VAL A 224 11.81 -6.12 18.00
N ARG A 225 12.53 -5.05 18.24
CA ARG A 225 14.00 -5.05 18.44
C ARG A 225 14.41 -5.88 19.66
N THR A 226 13.66 -5.76 20.75
CA THR A 226 13.94 -6.51 21.99
C THR A 226 13.67 -8.00 21.82
N SER A 227 12.70 -8.38 21.00
CA SER A 227 12.38 -9.79 20.73
C SER A 227 13.44 -10.56 19.92
N MET A 228 14.41 -9.85 19.35
CA MET A 228 15.53 -10.43 18.59
C MET A 228 16.78 -10.71 19.44
N ARG A 229 16.77 -10.28 20.69
CA ARG A 229 17.88 -10.51 21.65
C ARG A 229 17.65 -11.79 22.44
#